data_6ad3541b8ae0be04dce45322d9f8f23c
#
_entry.id   6ad3541b8ae0be04dce45322d9f8f23c
#
_cell.length_a   1.000
_cell.length_b   1.000
_cell.length_c   1.000
_cell.angle_alpha   90.00
_cell.angle_beta   90.00
_cell.angle_gamma   90.00
#
_symmetry.space_group_name_H-M   'P 1'
#
loop_
_entity.id
_entity.type
_entity.pdbx_description
1 polymer ?
#
loop_
_entity_poly.entity_id
_entity_poly.type
_entity_poly.pdbx_seq_one_letter_code
_entity_poly.pdbx_strand_id
1 'polypeptide(L)'
;MQRVINFSGGKTSALMTIMNYRKGDLVIFADTGREHDKTYKFINDFEAYENIPVIRISYEGGFRGMLEHKKFKNIPNRVKRICTVELKIKTAKRWLRANYGKQNYEWLVGFRSDEERRVKKYNSFVNYIYPKFPLYEAGIDKAQVNEYWSKKNYTLEIPAILGNCTLCFLKGKNAIINIMRSYPELAKDWIEDEELSKSIGKGHTYFEDITYKQLLNYAQNDLFKGQDLSDLNPAFNCSCTS
;
A
#
# COMPACT_ATOMS: atom_id res chain seq x y z
N MET A 1 6.97 22.10 14.73
CA MET A 1 6.03 21.16 14.09
C MET A 1 6.79 19.88 13.79
N GLN A 2 6.31 18.74 14.28
CA GLN A 2 6.97 17.43 14.04
C GLN A 2 6.78 17.02 12.58
N ARG A 3 7.87 16.61 11.94
CA ARG A 3 7.82 16.09 10.57
C ARG A 3 7.61 14.57 10.57
N VAL A 4 6.72 14.13 9.71
CA VAL A 4 6.36 12.71 9.54
C VAL A 4 6.50 12.35 8.06
N ILE A 5 7.31 11.37 7.78
CA ILE A 5 7.52 10.85 6.42
C ILE A 5 6.69 9.58 6.25
N ASN A 6 5.70 9.64 5.36
CA ASN A 6 4.84 8.49 5.06
C ASN A 6 5.57 7.51 4.13
N PHE A 7 6.18 6.51 4.73
CA PHE A 7 6.94 5.48 4.03
C PHE A 7 6.04 4.29 3.68
N SER A 8 5.82 4.05 2.41
CA SER A 8 4.89 2.98 1.96
C SER A 8 5.57 1.64 1.67
N GLY A 9 6.88 1.52 1.87
CA GLY A 9 7.67 0.34 1.48
C GLY A 9 7.94 0.23 -0.02
N GLY A 10 7.62 1.25 -0.82
CA GLY A 10 7.86 1.28 -2.25
C GLY A 10 9.00 2.21 -2.65
N LYS A 11 9.55 2.02 -3.86
CA LYS A 11 10.67 2.80 -4.43
C LYS A 11 10.47 4.32 -4.34
N THR A 12 9.28 4.79 -4.64
CA THR A 12 8.94 6.23 -4.64
C THR A 12 9.02 6.83 -3.23
N SER A 13 8.40 6.20 -2.24
CA SER A 13 8.45 6.69 -0.87
C SER A 13 9.83 6.57 -0.25
N ALA A 14 10.60 5.55 -0.63
CA ALA A 14 11.99 5.39 -0.20
C ALA A 14 12.88 6.50 -0.75
N LEU A 15 12.78 6.82 -2.05
CA LEU A 15 13.50 7.95 -2.63
C LEU A 15 13.11 9.28 -1.97
N MET A 16 11.81 9.54 -1.78
CA MET A 16 11.35 10.72 -1.06
C MET A 16 11.98 10.81 0.33
N THR A 17 12.04 9.69 1.05
CA THR A 17 12.64 9.64 2.38
C THR A 17 14.12 9.99 2.34
N ILE A 18 14.90 9.37 1.45
CA ILE A 18 16.34 9.66 1.30
C ILE A 18 16.60 11.14 1.03
N MET A 19 15.82 11.74 0.13
CA MET A 19 16.00 13.14 -0.27
C MET A 19 15.59 14.15 0.81
N ASN A 20 14.72 13.77 1.73
CA ASN A 20 14.07 14.75 2.63
C ASN A 20 14.29 14.47 4.12
N TYR A 21 14.81 13.29 4.48
CA TYR A 21 15.00 12.91 5.87
C TYR A 21 15.96 13.87 6.60
N ARG A 22 15.56 14.26 7.81
CA ARG A 22 16.37 15.01 8.76
C ARG A 22 16.37 14.28 10.09
N LYS A 23 17.47 14.35 10.82
CA LYS A 23 17.55 13.76 12.15
C LYS A 23 16.41 14.29 13.03
N GLY A 24 15.60 13.37 13.56
CA GLY A 24 14.41 13.68 14.36
C GLY A 24 13.08 13.58 13.60
N ASP A 25 13.10 13.35 12.27
CA ASP A 25 11.89 13.01 11.52
C ASP A 25 11.38 11.61 11.88
N LEU A 26 10.08 11.43 11.83
CA LEU A 26 9.41 10.14 12.05
C LEU A 26 9.11 9.49 10.70
N VAL A 27 9.88 8.47 10.33
CA VAL A 27 9.60 7.69 9.12
C VAL A 27 8.66 6.56 9.49
N ILE A 28 7.40 6.61 9.03
CA ILE A 28 6.35 5.69 9.44
C ILE A 28 5.92 4.79 8.29
N PHE A 29 6.03 3.47 8.50
CA PHE A 29 5.44 2.43 7.66
C PHE A 29 4.21 1.84 8.35
N ALA A 30 3.03 2.04 7.74
CA ALA A 30 1.79 1.44 8.22
C ALA A 30 1.59 0.07 7.58
N ASP A 31 1.97 -0.96 8.31
CA ASP A 31 1.88 -2.35 7.88
C ASP A 31 0.43 -2.84 7.88
N THR A 32 -0.03 -3.35 6.76
CA THR A 32 -1.37 -3.96 6.62
C THR A 32 -1.36 -5.47 6.79
N GLY A 33 -0.19 -6.10 6.79
CA GLY A 33 -0.03 -7.55 6.76
C GLY A 33 -0.41 -8.18 5.41
N ARG A 34 -0.51 -7.39 4.34
CA ARG A 34 -0.85 -7.83 2.97
C ARG A 34 0.18 -7.42 1.92
N GLU A 35 1.32 -6.92 2.38
CA GLU A 35 2.45 -6.58 1.52
C GLU A 35 3.21 -7.86 1.12
N HIS A 36 3.93 -7.81 0.01
CA HIS A 36 4.78 -8.93 -0.43
C HIS A 36 6.03 -9.05 0.45
N ASP A 37 6.54 -10.26 0.73
CA ASP A 37 7.71 -10.49 1.59
C ASP A 37 8.94 -9.68 1.18
N LYS A 38 9.18 -9.55 -0.13
CA LYS A 38 10.27 -8.71 -0.64
C LYS A 38 10.10 -7.21 -0.31
N THR A 39 8.88 -6.75 0.02
CA THR A 39 8.67 -5.38 0.52
C THR A 39 9.27 -5.24 1.92
N TYR A 40 9.05 -6.21 2.79
CA TYR A 40 9.65 -6.20 4.13
C TYR A 40 11.18 -6.30 4.06
N LYS A 41 11.72 -7.17 3.17
CA LYS A 41 13.15 -7.23 2.91
C LYS A 41 13.68 -5.86 2.45
N PHE A 42 13.02 -5.23 1.49
CA PHE A 42 13.42 -3.91 0.99
C PHE A 42 13.41 -2.83 2.08
N ILE A 43 12.46 -2.87 3.03
CA ILE A 43 12.42 -1.96 4.17
C ILE A 43 13.64 -2.20 5.09
N ASN A 44 14.01 -3.47 5.35
CA ASN A 44 15.18 -3.81 6.14
C ASN A 44 16.48 -3.37 5.45
N ASP A 45 16.60 -3.63 4.15
CA ASP A 45 17.74 -3.19 3.34
C ASP A 45 17.84 -1.65 3.35
N PHE A 46 16.71 -0.94 3.20
CA PHE A 46 16.66 0.52 3.29
C PHE A 46 17.21 1.04 4.62
N GLU A 47 16.79 0.48 5.75
CA GLU A 47 17.30 0.87 7.08
C GLU A 47 18.81 0.63 7.20
N ALA A 48 19.27 -0.51 6.69
CA ALA A 48 20.69 -0.89 6.78
C ALA A 48 21.59 -0.02 5.88
N TYR A 49 21.17 0.26 4.65
CA TYR A 49 22.00 1.02 3.69
C TYR A 49 21.94 2.53 3.88
N GLU A 50 20.75 3.07 4.22
CA GLU A 50 20.57 4.52 4.35
C GLU A 50 20.75 5.01 5.80
N ASN A 51 20.86 4.11 6.76
CA ASN A 51 20.93 4.43 8.22
C ASN A 51 19.76 5.33 8.68
N ILE A 52 18.57 5.09 8.13
CA ILE A 52 17.35 5.81 8.43
C ILE A 52 16.37 4.84 9.09
N PRO A 53 16.00 5.00 10.37
CA PRO A 53 15.08 4.09 11.04
C PRO A 53 13.66 4.23 10.52
N VAL A 54 12.97 3.09 10.34
CA VAL A 54 11.57 3.04 9.92
C VAL A 54 10.70 2.51 11.06
N ILE A 55 9.79 3.35 11.54
CA ILE A 55 8.83 3.00 12.57
C ILE A 55 7.71 2.18 11.93
N ARG A 56 7.64 0.90 12.28
CA ARG A 56 6.59 0.00 11.80
C ARG A 56 5.41 0.05 12.75
N ILE A 57 4.25 0.41 12.22
CA ILE A 57 2.99 0.44 12.96
C ILE A 57 1.95 -0.44 12.30
N SER A 58 1.12 -1.09 13.07
CA SER A 58 0.02 -1.92 12.57
C SER A 58 -1.29 -1.64 13.31
N TYR A 59 -2.39 -1.95 12.65
CA TYR A 59 -3.69 -2.02 13.32
C TYR A 59 -3.72 -3.25 14.22
N GLU A 60 -4.37 -3.15 15.38
CA GLU A 60 -4.54 -4.28 16.28
C GLU A 60 -5.25 -5.45 15.58
N GLY A 61 -4.61 -6.63 15.58
CA GLY A 61 -5.06 -7.80 14.82
C GLY A 61 -4.86 -7.68 13.30
N GLY A 62 -4.18 -6.64 12.81
CA GLY A 62 -3.88 -6.45 11.39
C GLY A 62 -5.13 -6.32 10.51
N PHE A 63 -5.06 -6.85 9.28
CA PHE A 63 -6.16 -6.81 8.32
C PHE A 63 -7.36 -7.63 8.82
N ARG A 64 -7.11 -8.80 9.41
CA ARG A 64 -8.15 -9.69 9.95
C ARG A 64 -8.89 -9.03 11.12
N GLY A 65 -8.16 -8.44 12.08
CA GLY A 65 -8.77 -7.71 13.20
C GLY A 65 -9.68 -6.55 12.74
N MET A 66 -9.30 -5.86 11.65
CA MET A 66 -10.19 -4.88 11.03
C MET A 66 -11.46 -5.52 10.47
N LEU A 67 -11.37 -6.67 9.80
CA LEU A 67 -12.55 -7.37 9.27
C LEU A 67 -13.49 -7.85 10.39
N GLU A 68 -12.95 -8.36 11.49
CA GLU A 68 -13.71 -8.84 12.64
C GLU A 68 -14.38 -7.72 13.43
N HIS A 69 -13.86 -6.51 13.34
CA HIS A 69 -14.36 -5.38 14.12
C HIS A 69 -15.84 -5.06 13.79
N LYS A 70 -16.69 -5.05 14.81
CA LYS A 70 -18.16 -4.89 14.71
C LYS A 70 -18.62 -3.62 13.99
N LYS A 71 -17.79 -2.56 14.01
CA LYS A 71 -18.07 -1.29 13.36
C LYS A 71 -18.14 -1.41 11.83
N PHE A 72 -17.38 -2.33 11.24
CA PHE A 72 -17.33 -2.49 9.78
C PHE A 72 -18.28 -3.60 9.35
N LYS A 73 -19.32 -3.21 8.63
CA LYS A 73 -20.34 -4.14 8.12
C LYS A 73 -19.92 -4.83 6.81
N ASN A 74 -18.82 -4.38 6.19
CA ASN A 74 -18.42 -4.83 4.85
C ASN A 74 -16.91 -5.08 4.81
N ILE A 75 -16.51 -6.01 3.95
CA ILE A 75 -15.11 -6.14 3.50
C ILE A 75 -14.70 -4.90 2.67
N PRO A 76 -13.42 -4.50 2.65
CA PRO A 76 -12.98 -3.40 1.79
C PRO A 76 -13.27 -3.68 0.32
N ASN A 77 -13.71 -2.67 -0.40
CA ASN A 77 -13.96 -2.74 -1.85
C ASN A 77 -13.63 -1.41 -2.53
N ARG A 78 -13.89 -1.30 -3.85
CA ARG A 78 -13.59 -0.09 -4.63
C ARG A 78 -14.31 1.16 -4.13
N VAL A 79 -15.51 1.01 -3.59
CA VAL A 79 -16.33 2.12 -3.07
C VAL A 79 -15.94 2.45 -1.64
N LYS A 80 -15.77 1.42 -0.80
CA LYS A 80 -15.46 1.57 0.62
C LYS A 80 -14.05 1.07 0.94
N ARG A 81 -13.09 1.94 0.81
CA ARG A 81 -11.66 1.66 1.08
C ARG A 81 -11.32 1.74 2.56
N ILE A 82 -12.06 0.99 3.39
CA ILE A 82 -11.86 0.99 4.85
C ILE A 82 -10.45 0.58 5.24
N CYS A 83 -9.79 -0.30 4.50
CA CYS A 83 -8.40 -0.70 4.74
C CYS A 83 -7.43 0.50 4.68
N THR A 84 -7.56 1.38 3.69
CA THR A 84 -6.70 2.59 3.63
C THR A 84 -6.95 3.51 4.82
N VAL A 85 -8.21 3.73 5.16
CA VAL A 85 -8.58 4.68 6.22
C VAL A 85 -8.20 4.12 7.59
N GLU A 86 -8.54 2.88 7.89
CA GLU A 86 -8.36 2.31 9.24
C GLU A 86 -6.93 1.78 9.45
N LEU A 87 -6.41 0.96 8.51
CA LEU A 87 -5.10 0.32 8.71
C LEU A 87 -3.92 1.29 8.51
N LYS A 88 -4.06 2.29 7.63
CA LYS A 88 -2.95 3.23 7.34
C LYS A 88 -3.18 4.56 8.04
N ILE A 89 -4.18 5.34 7.59
CA ILE A 89 -4.34 6.74 8.02
C ILE A 89 -4.66 6.85 9.52
N LYS A 90 -5.69 6.18 9.99
CA LYS A 90 -6.10 6.29 11.40
C LYS A 90 -5.13 5.60 12.35
N THR A 91 -4.48 4.51 11.91
CA THR A 91 -3.45 3.84 12.71
C THR A 91 -2.27 4.77 12.91
N ALA A 92 -1.76 5.42 11.87
CA ALA A 92 -0.70 6.40 12.00
C ALA A 92 -1.09 7.59 12.92
N LYS A 93 -2.31 8.11 12.74
CA LYS A 93 -2.81 9.20 13.59
C LYS A 93 -2.97 8.82 15.07
N ARG A 94 -3.48 7.60 15.34
CA ARG A 94 -3.59 7.10 16.72
C ARG A 94 -2.21 6.93 17.34
N TRP A 95 -1.28 6.35 16.60
CA TRP A 95 0.09 6.15 17.07
C TRP A 95 0.79 7.49 17.36
N LEU A 96 0.70 8.46 16.45
CA LEU A 96 1.26 9.80 16.64
C LEU A 96 0.66 10.49 17.87
N ARG A 97 -0.67 10.42 18.02
CA ARG A 97 -1.34 11.03 19.17
C ARG A 97 -0.95 10.40 20.51
N ALA A 98 -0.75 9.08 20.52
CA ALA A 98 -0.35 8.36 21.73
C ALA A 98 1.09 8.67 22.16
N ASN A 99 2.02 8.82 21.19
CA ASN A 99 3.44 8.98 21.48
C ASN A 99 3.91 10.45 21.52
N TYR A 100 3.25 11.35 20.77
CA TYR A 100 3.65 12.76 20.60
C TYR A 100 2.56 13.77 20.95
N GLY A 101 1.38 13.30 21.35
CA GLY A 101 0.27 14.15 21.75
C GLY A 101 -0.46 14.84 20.59
N LYS A 102 -1.30 15.82 20.94
CA LYS A 102 -1.98 16.67 19.95
C LYS A 102 -1.07 17.84 19.59
N GLN A 103 -0.50 17.80 18.41
CA GLN A 103 0.28 18.90 17.84
C GLN A 103 0.12 18.93 16.32
N ASN A 104 0.66 19.96 15.69
CA ASN A 104 0.71 20.05 14.24
C ASN A 104 1.83 19.18 13.68
N TYR A 105 1.50 18.45 12.62
CA TYR A 105 2.42 17.56 11.91
C TYR A 105 2.60 18.00 10.47
N GLU A 106 3.83 18.13 10.02
CA GLU A 106 4.16 18.19 8.60
C GLU A 106 4.24 16.77 8.04
N TRP A 107 3.35 16.46 7.09
CA TRP A 107 3.14 15.10 6.59
C TRP A 107 3.66 14.97 5.17
N LEU A 108 4.84 14.35 4.98
CA LEU A 108 5.46 14.17 3.69
C LEU A 108 4.89 12.94 2.99
N VAL A 109 4.39 13.13 1.76
CA VAL A 109 3.77 12.08 0.95
C VAL A 109 4.49 11.94 -0.38
N GLY A 110 4.87 10.73 -0.74
CA GLY A 110 5.64 10.43 -1.94
C GLY A 110 4.81 10.40 -3.23
N PHE A 111 4.12 11.51 -3.56
CA PHE A 111 3.54 11.68 -4.89
C PHE A 111 4.56 12.29 -5.83
N ARG A 112 4.64 11.73 -7.05
CA ARG A 112 5.54 12.18 -8.11
C ARG A 112 4.90 13.29 -8.95
N SER A 113 5.69 13.94 -9.80
CA SER A 113 5.20 14.99 -10.72
C SER A 113 4.15 14.49 -11.71
N ASP A 114 4.22 13.22 -12.12
CA ASP A 114 3.24 12.56 -13.00
C ASP A 114 1.94 12.15 -12.26
N GLU A 115 1.80 12.46 -10.97
CA GLU A 115 0.63 12.13 -10.14
C GLU A 115 -0.18 13.36 -9.70
N GLU A 116 -0.18 14.45 -10.47
CA GLU A 116 -0.83 15.72 -10.15
C GLU A 116 -2.29 15.55 -9.68
N ARG A 117 -3.05 14.64 -10.32
CA ARG A 117 -4.44 14.35 -9.96
C ARG A 117 -4.57 13.87 -8.51
N ARG A 118 -3.57 13.16 -8.00
CA ARG A 118 -3.54 12.66 -6.61
C ARG A 118 -3.25 13.78 -5.63
N VAL A 119 -2.31 14.65 -5.97
CA VAL A 119 -1.96 15.85 -5.18
C VAL A 119 -3.20 16.74 -5.03
N LYS A 120 -3.87 17.07 -6.16
CA LYS A 120 -5.09 17.91 -6.15
C LYS A 120 -6.26 17.31 -5.36
N LYS A 121 -6.35 15.98 -5.29
CA LYS A 121 -7.41 15.29 -4.54
C LYS A 121 -7.02 14.92 -3.11
N TYR A 122 -5.81 15.21 -2.69
CA TYR A 122 -5.38 14.88 -1.36
C TYR A 122 -6.05 15.79 -0.33
N ASN A 123 -6.84 15.17 0.56
CA ASN A 123 -7.44 15.87 1.69
C ASN A 123 -6.76 15.39 2.97
N SER A 124 -6.21 16.33 3.75
CA SER A 124 -5.84 16.05 5.12
C SER A 124 -7.13 15.87 5.93
N PHE A 125 -7.43 14.67 6.37
CA PHE A 125 -8.64 14.37 7.14
C PHE A 125 -8.67 15.02 8.55
N VAL A 126 -7.68 15.84 8.87
CA VAL A 126 -7.55 16.46 10.20
C VAL A 126 -6.81 17.78 10.09
N ASN A 127 -7.35 18.81 10.72
CA ASN A 127 -6.87 20.20 10.66
C ASN A 127 -5.43 20.42 11.18
N TYR A 128 -4.80 19.42 11.83
CA TYR A 128 -3.44 19.52 12.36
C TYR A 128 -2.41 18.74 11.50
N ILE A 129 -2.80 18.23 10.33
CA ILE A 129 -1.91 17.56 9.39
C ILE A 129 -1.74 18.45 8.16
N TYR A 130 -0.50 18.84 7.91
CA TYR A 130 -0.11 19.69 6.80
C TYR A 130 0.64 18.86 5.76
N PRO A 131 -0.02 18.45 4.67
CA PRO A 131 0.63 17.61 3.65
C PRO A 131 1.67 18.40 2.87
N LYS A 132 2.77 17.71 2.53
CA LYS A 132 3.83 18.16 1.64
C LYS A 132 4.10 17.08 0.60
N PHE A 133 4.42 17.48 -0.62
CA PHE A 133 4.64 16.58 -1.75
C PHE A 133 6.03 16.83 -2.37
N PRO A 134 7.13 16.48 -1.67
CA PRO A 134 8.47 16.91 -2.06
C PRO A 134 8.88 16.45 -3.45
N LEU A 135 8.53 15.23 -3.88
CA LEU A 135 8.87 14.74 -5.22
C LEU A 135 8.06 15.46 -6.31
N TYR A 136 6.79 15.78 -6.03
CA TYR A 136 5.95 16.55 -6.94
C TYR A 136 6.50 17.97 -7.12
N GLU A 137 6.84 18.63 -6.02
CA GLU A 137 7.41 19.98 -5.98
C GLU A 137 8.78 20.04 -6.67
N ALA A 138 9.58 18.95 -6.58
CA ALA A 138 10.87 18.81 -7.25
C ALA A 138 10.77 18.34 -8.71
N GLY A 139 9.58 18.11 -9.25
CA GLY A 139 9.38 17.66 -10.63
C GLY A 139 9.80 16.21 -10.90
N ILE A 140 9.98 15.39 -9.86
CA ILE A 140 10.48 14.02 -9.99
C ILE A 140 9.36 13.09 -10.44
N ASP A 141 9.57 12.44 -11.57
CA ASP A 141 8.64 11.49 -12.19
C ASP A 141 9.01 10.02 -11.94
N LYS A 142 8.22 9.10 -12.53
CA LYS A 142 8.45 7.65 -12.40
C LYS A 142 9.76 7.20 -13.03
N ALA A 143 10.16 7.80 -14.15
CA ALA A 143 11.39 7.43 -14.85
C ALA A 143 12.62 7.75 -13.99
N GLN A 144 12.66 8.96 -13.42
CA GLN A 144 13.72 9.40 -12.52
C GLN A 144 13.78 8.55 -11.23
N VAL A 145 12.64 8.16 -10.66
CA VAL A 145 12.63 7.21 -9.53
C VAL A 145 13.25 5.88 -9.93
N ASN A 146 12.89 5.33 -11.09
CA ASN A 146 13.44 4.05 -11.57
C ASN A 146 14.94 4.17 -11.89
N GLU A 147 15.37 5.26 -12.51
CA GLU A 147 16.78 5.54 -12.78
C GLU A 147 17.61 5.61 -11.49
N TYR A 148 17.11 6.29 -10.47
CA TYR A 148 17.78 6.31 -9.16
C TYR A 148 18.02 4.90 -8.60
N TRP A 149 16.97 4.07 -8.60
CA TRP A 149 17.05 2.72 -8.04
C TRP A 149 17.85 1.73 -8.89
N SER A 150 18.02 1.99 -10.21
CA SER A 150 18.89 1.17 -11.07
C SER A 150 20.38 1.32 -10.75
N LYS A 151 20.76 2.41 -10.09
CA LYS A 151 22.14 2.72 -9.69
C LYS A 151 22.49 2.30 -8.27
N LYS A 152 21.51 1.78 -7.50
CA LYS A 152 21.70 1.35 -6.11
C LYS A 152 22.07 -0.14 -6.02
N ASN A 153 22.85 -0.51 -5.01
CA ASN A 153 23.24 -1.89 -4.72
C ASN A 153 22.11 -2.73 -4.11
N TYR A 154 20.99 -2.11 -3.78
CA TYR A 154 19.77 -2.75 -3.30
C TYR A 154 18.55 -2.09 -3.94
N THR A 155 17.49 -2.84 -4.10
CA THR A 155 16.24 -2.32 -4.67
C THR A 155 15.06 -3.21 -4.33
N LEU A 156 13.85 -2.70 -4.52
CA LEU A 156 12.64 -3.51 -4.39
C LEU A 156 12.51 -4.46 -5.60
N GLU A 157 12.72 -5.75 -5.35
CA GLU A 157 12.78 -6.82 -6.35
C GLU A 157 11.43 -7.50 -6.54
N ILE A 158 10.37 -6.74 -6.80
CA ILE A 158 9.07 -7.31 -7.15
C ILE A 158 8.57 -6.73 -8.47
N PRO A 159 7.85 -7.52 -9.29
CA PRO A 159 7.11 -6.98 -10.41
C PRO A 159 6.22 -5.81 -9.96
N ALA A 160 6.15 -4.73 -10.76
CA ALA A 160 5.37 -3.54 -10.40
C ALA A 160 3.91 -3.87 -10.07
N ILE A 161 3.36 -4.92 -10.71
CA ILE A 161 1.99 -5.39 -10.49
C ILE A 161 1.77 -5.96 -9.08
N LEU A 162 2.83 -6.47 -8.41
CA LEU A 162 2.78 -6.97 -7.03
C LEU A 162 2.99 -5.87 -5.98
N GLY A 163 3.36 -4.66 -6.40
CA GLY A 163 3.54 -3.53 -5.50
C GLY A 163 2.28 -3.23 -4.68
N ASN A 164 2.46 -2.69 -3.45
CA ASN A 164 1.42 -2.54 -2.44
C ASN A 164 0.83 -3.92 -2.02
N CYS A 165 -0.41 -3.96 -1.53
CA CYS A 165 -1.04 -5.25 -1.19
C CYS A 165 -1.07 -6.15 -2.42
N THR A 166 -0.65 -7.42 -2.28
CA THR A 166 -0.37 -8.36 -3.38
C THR A 166 -1.54 -8.53 -4.36
N LEU A 167 -2.73 -8.82 -3.87
CA LEU A 167 -3.95 -9.02 -4.68
C LEU A 167 -5.00 -7.95 -4.39
N CYS A 168 -4.59 -6.69 -4.23
CA CYS A 168 -5.52 -5.59 -3.99
C CYS A 168 -6.59 -5.51 -5.09
N PHE A 169 -7.86 -5.47 -4.69
CA PHE A 169 -9.02 -5.35 -5.59
C PHE A 169 -8.96 -4.13 -6.52
N LEU A 170 -8.18 -3.11 -6.17
CA LEU A 170 -7.96 -1.94 -7.03
C LEU A 170 -7.16 -2.24 -8.30
N LYS A 171 -6.41 -3.34 -8.34
CA LYS A 171 -5.68 -3.78 -9.54
C LYS A 171 -6.62 -4.22 -10.67
N GLY A 172 -7.85 -4.61 -10.32
CA GLY A 172 -8.84 -5.12 -11.25
C GLY A 172 -8.74 -6.64 -11.48
N LYS A 173 -9.83 -7.23 -11.94
CA LYS A 173 -9.97 -8.69 -12.04
C LYS A 173 -8.92 -9.33 -12.94
N ASN A 174 -8.68 -8.77 -14.13
CA ASN A 174 -7.70 -9.32 -15.09
C ASN A 174 -6.29 -9.34 -14.51
N ALA A 175 -5.86 -8.24 -13.88
CA ALA A 175 -4.55 -8.20 -13.22
C ALA A 175 -4.45 -9.21 -12.08
N ILE A 176 -5.50 -9.39 -11.27
CA ILE A 176 -5.55 -10.36 -10.19
C ILE A 176 -5.49 -11.79 -10.74
N ILE A 177 -6.25 -12.11 -11.80
CA ILE A 177 -6.19 -13.42 -12.46
C ILE A 177 -4.76 -13.72 -12.94
N ASN A 178 -4.11 -12.76 -13.58
CA ASN A 178 -2.75 -12.94 -14.07
C ASN A 178 -1.73 -13.10 -12.93
N ILE A 179 -1.89 -12.38 -11.83
CA ILE A 179 -1.05 -12.60 -10.64
C ILE A 179 -1.29 -14.01 -10.09
N MET A 180 -2.53 -14.45 -9.96
CA MET A 180 -2.88 -15.77 -9.45
C MET A 180 -2.39 -16.92 -10.35
N ARG A 181 -2.22 -16.70 -11.66
CA ARG A 181 -1.59 -17.68 -12.57
C ARG A 181 -0.13 -17.92 -12.23
N SER A 182 0.60 -16.85 -11.92
CA SER A 182 2.03 -16.94 -11.63
C SER A 182 2.32 -17.21 -10.15
N TYR A 183 1.43 -16.80 -9.26
CA TYR A 183 1.56 -16.83 -7.80
C TYR A 183 0.24 -17.23 -7.14
N PRO A 184 -0.25 -18.47 -7.37
CA PRO A 184 -1.57 -18.91 -6.86
C PRO A 184 -1.64 -18.92 -5.32
N GLU A 185 -0.50 -19.13 -4.66
CA GLU A 185 -0.38 -19.13 -3.20
C GLU A 185 -0.77 -17.79 -2.56
N LEU A 186 -0.62 -16.68 -3.26
CA LEU A 186 -1.00 -15.36 -2.77
C LEU A 186 -2.52 -15.19 -2.59
N ALA A 187 -3.33 -16.08 -3.20
CA ALA A 187 -4.78 -16.02 -3.10
C ALA A 187 -5.32 -16.46 -1.75
N LYS A 188 -4.57 -17.28 -1.01
CA LYS A 188 -5.03 -17.93 0.22
C LYS A 188 -5.65 -16.94 1.21
N ASP A 189 -4.89 -15.97 1.64
CA ASP A 189 -5.34 -15.01 2.66
C ASP A 189 -6.56 -14.19 2.20
N TRP A 190 -6.65 -13.88 0.91
CA TRP A 190 -7.76 -13.12 0.35
C TRP A 190 -9.04 -13.94 0.27
N ILE A 191 -8.94 -15.23 -0.01
CA ILE A 191 -10.06 -16.18 0.02
C ILE A 191 -10.54 -16.37 1.47
N GLU A 192 -9.61 -16.56 2.41
CA GLU A 192 -9.93 -16.69 3.84
C GLU A 192 -10.61 -15.44 4.38
N ASP A 193 -10.23 -14.25 3.93
CA ASP A 193 -10.88 -12.99 4.32
C ASP A 193 -12.34 -12.92 3.83
N GLU A 194 -12.64 -13.40 2.61
CA GLU A 194 -14.02 -13.47 2.10
C GLU A 194 -14.85 -14.52 2.88
N GLU A 195 -14.25 -15.67 3.18
CA GLU A 195 -14.90 -16.73 3.98
C GLU A 195 -15.16 -16.25 5.40
N LEU A 196 -14.20 -15.58 6.04
CA LEU A 196 -14.39 -14.95 7.35
C LEU A 196 -15.51 -13.92 7.30
N SER A 197 -15.50 -13.01 6.31
CA SER A 197 -16.53 -11.99 6.16
C SER A 197 -17.93 -12.62 6.08
N LYS A 198 -18.06 -13.72 5.34
CA LYS A 198 -19.30 -14.48 5.22
C LYS A 198 -19.70 -15.14 6.55
N SER A 199 -18.74 -15.78 7.26
CA SER A 199 -19.02 -16.49 8.52
C SER A 199 -19.50 -15.57 9.64
N ILE A 200 -19.01 -14.32 9.67
CA ILE A 200 -19.42 -13.31 10.67
C ILE A 200 -20.64 -12.47 10.22
N GLY A 201 -21.36 -12.95 9.18
CA GLY A 201 -22.60 -12.34 8.72
C GLY A 201 -22.45 -11.05 7.92
N LYS A 202 -21.26 -10.74 7.43
CA LYS A 202 -21.03 -9.57 6.58
C LYS A 202 -21.35 -9.83 5.10
N GLY A 203 -21.25 -11.08 4.65
CA GLY A 203 -21.74 -11.57 3.35
C GLY A 203 -21.16 -10.93 2.09
N HIS A 204 -20.17 -10.03 2.23
CA HIS A 204 -19.62 -9.25 1.13
C HIS A 204 -18.27 -9.79 0.68
N THR A 205 -18.01 -9.65 -0.60
CA THR A 205 -16.76 -9.99 -1.27
C THR A 205 -16.02 -8.73 -1.71
N TYR A 206 -14.75 -8.83 -2.09
CA TYR A 206 -13.96 -7.71 -2.61
C TYR A 206 -14.53 -7.14 -3.92
N PHE A 207 -15.13 -8.00 -4.74
CA PHE A 207 -15.92 -7.65 -5.93
C PHE A 207 -17.37 -8.04 -5.72
N GLU A 208 -18.31 -7.28 -6.29
CA GLU A 208 -19.74 -7.53 -6.10
C GLU A 208 -20.21 -8.82 -6.79
N ASP A 209 -19.58 -9.18 -7.90
CA ASP A 209 -20.03 -10.21 -8.84
C ASP A 209 -19.16 -11.49 -8.86
N ILE A 210 -17.99 -11.50 -8.18
CA ILE A 210 -17.07 -12.63 -8.22
C ILE A 210 -16.20 -12.70 -6.95
N THR A 211 -15.98 -13.90 -6.43
CA THR A 211 -15.09 -14.16 -5.31
C THR A 211 -13.64 -14.38 -5.74
N TYR A 212 -12.69 -14.19 -4.83
CA TYR A 212 -11.29 -14.53 -5.08
C TYR A 212 -11.07 -16.02 -5.34
N LYS A 213 -11.89 -16.89 -4.73
CA LYS A 213 -11.90 -18.33 -5.02
C LYS A 213 -12.28 -18.61 -6.48
N GLN A 214 -13.31 -17.93 -7.00
CA GLN A 214 -13.70 -18.04 -8.40
C GLN A 214 -12.63 -17.47 -9.34
N LEU A 215 -12.00 -16.33 -8.99
CA LEU A 215 -10.89 -15.78 -9.76
C LEU A 215 -9.69 -16.74 -9.82
N LEU A 216 -9.38 -17.43 -8.70
CA LEU A 216 -8.33 -18.43 -8.67
C LEU A 216 -8.68 -19.63 -9.60
N ASN A 217 -9.92 -20.09 -9.57
CA ASN A 217 -10.37 -21.16 -10.47
C ASN A 217 -10.24 -20.75 -11.95
N TYR A 218 -10.58 -19.50 -12.30
CA TYR A 218 -10.34 -18.98 -13.66
C TYR A 218 -8.85 -18.92 -14.00
N ALA A 219 -8.01 -18.53 -13.04
CA ALA A 219 -6.57 -18.47 -13.25
C ALA A 219 -5.94 -19.84 -13.53
N GLN A 220 -6.48 -20.90 -12.91
CA GLN A 220 -5.97 -22.28 -13.04
C GLN A 220 -6.53 -23.04 -14.24
N ASN A 221 -7.65 -22.62 -14.82
CA ASN A 221 -8.23 -23.25 -16.01
C ASN A 221 -7.45 -22.89 -17.28
N ASP A 222 -7.02 -23.89 -18.02
CA ASP A 222 -6.06 -23.85 -19.13
C ASP A 222 -6.44 -23.01 -20.36
N LEU A 223 -7.67 -22.57 -20.49
CA LEU A 223 -8.18 -21.84 -21.67
C LEU A 223 -7.57 -20.45 -21.90
N PHE A 224 -6.74 -19.96 -20.96
CA PHE A 224 -6.18 -18.60 -21.03
C PHE A 224 -4.66 -18.54 -20.72
N LYS A 225 -3.93 -19.65 -20.89
CA LYS A 225 -2.47 -19.66 -20.79
C LYS A 225 -1.88 -18.88 -21.95
N GLY A 226 -1.30 -17.70 -21.69
CA GLY A 226 -0.52 -17.04 -22.71
C GLY A 226 -0.34 -15.54 -22.67
N GLN A 227 -0.85 -14.83 -21.67
CA GLN A 227 -0.53 -13.39 -21.55
C GLN A 227 0.64 -13.19 -20.59
N ASP A 228 1.74 -12.66 -21.11
CA ASP A 228 2.90 -12.27 -20.32
C ASP A 228 2.52 -11.15 -19.33
N LEU A 229 2.94 -11.29 -18.07
CA LEU A 229 2.73 -10.28 -17.03
C LEU A 229 3.46 -8.97 -17.31
N SER A 230 4.47 -9.00 -18.18
CA SER A 230 5.25 -7.82 -18.57
C SER A 230 4.43 -6.81 -19.38
N ASP A 231 3.41 -7.27 -20.13
CA ASP A 231 2.57 -6.43 -20.97
C ASP A 231 1.40 -5.76 -20.22
N LEU A 232 1.19 -6.17 -18.97
CA LEU A 232 0.18 -5.57 -18.14
C LEU A 232 0.71 -4.29 -17.48
N ASN A 233 0.62 -3.22 -18.24
CA ASN A 233 0.78 -1.89 -17.66
C ASN A 233 -0.26 -1.75 -16.53
N PRO A 234 0.16 -1.57 -15.26
CA PRO A 234 -0.80 -1.36 -14.18
C PRO A 234 -1.53 -0.04 -14.45
N ALA A 235 -2.65 -0.13 -15.16
CA ALA A 235 -3.51 1.02 -15.49
C ALA A 235 -4.07 1.71 -14.25
N PHE A 236 -3.75 1.17 -13.06
CA PHE A 236 -4.10 1.74 -11.78
C PHE A 236 -2.86 1.78 -10.88
N ASN A 237 -2.21 2.93 -10.85
CA ASN A 237 -1.38 3.27 -9.71
C ASN A 237 -2.25 3.12 -8.46
N CYS A 238 -2.00 2.08 -7.66
CA CYS A 238 -2.75 1.86 -6.45
C CYS A 238 -2.60 3.11 -5.56
N SER A 239 -3.68 3.83 -5.37
CA SER A 239 -3.73 5.05 -4.56
C SER A 239 -3.64 4.77 -3.06
N CYS A 240 -3.10 3.61 -2.65
CA CYS A 240 -2.95 3.20 -1.26
C CYS A 240 -1.71 3.78 -0.57
N THR A 241 -0.93 4.60 -1.26
CA THR A 241 0.29 5.21 -0.73
C THR A 241 0.06 6.61 -0.17
N SER A 242 -1.06 6.86 0.41
CA SER A 242 -1.31 8.11 1.15
C SER A 242 -2.02 7.81 2.45
#